data_ab4697a0c2c3906766d9a72987d72dba
#
_entry.id   ab4697a0c2c3906766d9a72987d72dba
#
_cell.length_a   1.000
_cell.length_b   1.000
_cell.length_c   1.000
_cell.angle_alpha   90.00
_cell.angle_beta   90.00
_cell.angle_gamma   90.00
#
_symmetry.space_group_name_H-M   'P 1'
#
loop_
_entity.id
_entity.type
_entity.pdbx_description
1 polymer ?
#
loop_
_entity_poly.entity_id
_entity_poly.type
_entity_poly.pdbx_seq_one_letter_code
_entity_poly.pdbx_strand_id
1 'polypeptide(L)'
;ITSGGECMPFLLDVTDSASINKCIDATIEAYKSIDFIINNAGISSVTAVDDENFENYWDDTLNVVLTGQVRLIRASLPYLLESDNGRIVNISSTEGFGASPFHSPYTAAKHGVIGLTRSLALELGPKGVTVNCICPGPINTNMTSAIDTKDKETYARRRVGLKRYGEPEEVAHATLNLCLPSSSYINGVYLPVDGGLSIRRA
;
A
#
# COMPACT_ATOMS: atom_id res chain seq x y z
N ILE A 1 -14.47 18.06 0.73
CA ILE A 1 -14.22 17.33 1.98
C ILE A 1 -15.33 17.70 2.95
N THR A 2 -16.25 16.78 3.23
CA THR A 2 -17.46 17.03 4.05
C THR A 2 -17.17 17.15 5.54
N SER A 3 -15.96 16.79 6.01
CA SER A 3 -15.56 16.77 7.42
C SER A 3 -14.65 17.93 7.86
N GLY A 4 -14.49 18.97 7.01
CA GLY A 4 -13.75 20.19 7.36
C GLY A 4 -12.22 20.11 7.25
N GLY A 5 -11.69 19.03 6.69
CA GLY A 5 -10.25 18.96 6.38
C GLY A 5 -9.89 19.71 5.10
N GLU A 6 -8.64 20.14 4.98
CA GLU A 6 -8.09 20.69 3.75
C GLU A 6 -7.46 19.60 2.88
N CYS A 7 -7.57 19.72 1.56
CA CYS A 7 -6.99 18.77 0.62
C CYS A 7 -6.52 19.49 -0.65
N MET A 8 -5.32 19.20 -1.06
CA MET A 8 -4.74 19.67 -2.32
C MET A 8 -4.55 18.45 -3.25
N PRO A 9 -5.30 18.35 -4.35
CA PRO A 9 -5.05 17.31 -5.34
C PRO A 9 -3.76 17.60 -6.12
N PHE A 10 -2.95 16.56 -6.36
CA PHE A 10 -1.72 16.66 -7.12
C PHE A 10 -1.56 15.43 -8.03
N LEU A 11 -1.19 15.65 -9.29
CA LEU A 11 -0.89 14.55 -10.21
C LEU A 11 0.51 14.00 -9.91
N LEU A 12 0.57 12.80 -9.33
CA LEU A 12 1.81 12.14 -8.91
C LEU A 12 2.03 10.87 -9.72
N ASP A 13 3.16 10.82 -10.43
CA ASP A 13 3.72 9.59 -10.98
C ASP A 13 4.84 9.09 -10.05
N VAL A 14 4.61 7.97 -9.39
CA VAL A 14 5.58 7.38 -8.44
C VAL A 14 6.77 6.73 -9.15
N THR A 15 6.74 6.58 -10.46
CA THR A 15 7.86 6.08 -11.26
C THR A 15 8.84 7.19 -11.66
N ASP A 16 8.43 8.45 -11.57
CA ASP A 16 9.22 9.64 -11.90
C ASP A 16 9.65 10.41 -10.64
N SER A 17 10.95 10.43 -10.37
CA SER A 17 11.52 11.18 -9.25
C SER A 17 11.27 12.69 -9.33
N ALA A 18 11.19 13.27 -10.54
CA ALA A 18 10.89 14.69 -10.70
C ALA A 18 9.42 14.99 -10.32
N SER A 19 8.48 14.11 -10.68
CA SER A 19 7.09 14.19 -10.26
C SER A 19 6.94 14.09 -8.74
N ILE A 20 7.67 13.17 -8.12
CA ILE A 20 7.70 13.01 -6.66
C ILE A 20 8.19 14.28 -5.97
N ASN A 21 9.34 14.82 -6.39
CA ASN A 21 9.92 16.03 -5.79
C ASN A 21 8.96 17.20 -5.89
N LYS A 22 8.33 17.42 -7.05
CA LYS A 22 7.32 18.49 -7.22
C LYS A 22 6.12 18.31 -6.27
N CYS A 23 5.68 17.08 -6.06
CA CYS A 23 4.59 16.78 -5.12
C CYS A 23 4.99 17.12 -3.68
N ILE A 24 6.21 16.74 -3.25
CA ILE A 24 6.75 17.07 -1.93
C ILE A 24 6.88 18.57 -1.75
N ASP A 25 7.50 19.28 -2.71
CA ASP A 25 7.69 20.74 -2.65
C ASP A 25 6.34 21.45 -2.52
N ALA A 26 5.35 21.08 -3.34
CA ALA A 26 4.01 21.66 -3.27
C ALA A 26 3.31 21.36 -1.93
N THR A 27 3.51 20.17 -1.36
CA THR A 27 2.97 19.80 -0.05
C THR A 27 3.58 20.64 1.05
N ILE A 28 4.89 20.82 1.03
CA ILE A 28 5.61 21.67 2.02
C ILE A 28 5.25 23.14 1.86
N GLU A 29 5.09 23.62 0.64
CA GLU A 29 4.64 25.00 0.40
C GLU A 29 3.24 25.24 1.02
N ALA A 30 2.32 24.30 0.85
CA ALA A 30 0.95 24.41 1.32
C ALA A 30 0.80 24.18 2.83
N TYR A 31 1.39 23.11 3.36
CA TYR A 31 1.10 22.58 4.71
C TYR A 31 2.27 22.70 5.69
N LYS A 32 3.48 23.04 5.23
CA LYS A 32 4.70 23.27 6.02
C LYS A 32 5.31 22.01 6.65
N SER A 33 4.62 20.86 6.68
CA SER A 33 5.11 19.60 7.23
C SER A 33 4.61 18.40 6.44
N ILE A 34 5.26 17.25 6.64
CA ILE A 34 4.78 15.93 6.24
C ILE A 34 4.93 15.02 7.45
N ASP A 35 3.81 14.62 8.03
CA ASP A 35 3.76 13.73 9.17
C ASP A 35 3.52 12.28 8.75
N PHE A 36 2.75 12.07 7.69
CA PHE A 36 2.35 10.75 7.24
C PHE A 36 2.62 10.55 5.75
N ILE A 37 3.14 9.37 5.41
CA ILE A 37 3.20 8.86 4.03
C ILE A 37 2.38 7.59 3.94
N ILE A 38 1.41 7.59 3.02
CA ILE A 38 0.61 6.43 2.67
C ILE A 38 0.97 6.00 1.25
N ASN A 39 1.76 4.93 1.13
CA ASN A 39 2.17 4.38 -0.15
C ASN A 39 1.07 3.47 -0.71
N ASN A 40 0.09 4.05 -1.37
CA ASN A 40 -1.07 3.33 -1.90
C ASN A 40 -1.02 3.07 -3.42
N ALA A 41 -0.25 3.83 -4.18
CA ALA A 41 -0.14 3.64 -5.63
C ALA A 41 0.22 2.19 -5.99
N GLY A 42 -0.50 1.60 -6.94
CA GLY A 42 -0.26 0.22 -7.33
C GLY A 42 -0.99 -0.16 -8.61
N ILE A 43 -0.42 -1.11 -9.31
CA ILE A 43 -0.98 -1.78 -10.48
C ILE A 43 -0.94 -3.29 -10.25
N SER A 44 -1.77 -4.02 -10.97
CA SER A 44 -1.75 -5.49 -10.98
C SER A 44 -1.88 -5.96 -12.41
N SER A 45 -1.07 -6.93 -12.78
CA SER A 45 -1.14 -7.63 -14.05
C SER A 45 -1.31 -9.13 -13.82
N VAL A 46 -2.06 -9.78 -14.69
CA VAL A 46 -2.19 -11.23 -14.76
C VAL A 46 -1.41 -11.67 -15.98
N THR A 47 -0.31 -12.38 -15.79
CA THR A 47 0.57 -12.80 -16.88
C THR A 47 1.20 -14.15 -16.58
N ALA A 48 1.27 -15.03 -17.60
CA ALA A 48 1.99 -16.28 -17.51
C ALA A 48 3.50 -16.02 -17.55
N VAL A 49 4.29 -16.89 -16.90
CA VAL A 49 5.76 -16.72 -16.83
C VAL A 49 6.43 -16.87 -18.21
N ASP A 50 5.77 -17.53 -19.15
CA ASP A 50 6.20 -17.76 -20.53
C ASP A 50 5.56 -16.78 -21.54
N ASP A 51 4.86 -15.73 -21.06
CA ASP A 51 4.34 -14.65 -21.88
C ASP A 51 5.48 -13.83 -22.49
N GLU A 52 5.41 -13.52 -23.79
CA GLU A 52 6.46 -12.75 -24.49
C GLU A 52 6.68 -11.34 -23.93
N ASN A 53 5.68 -10.77 -23.25
CA ASN A 53 5.75 -9.46 -22.61
C ASN A 53 6.01 -9.54 -21.10
N PHE A 54 6.34 -10.72 -20.56
CA PHE A 54 6.48 -10.93 -19.12
C PHE A 54 7.45 -9.94 -18.46
N GLU A 55 8.62 -9.69 -19.08
CA GLU A 55 9.61 -8.78 -18.51
C GLU A 55 9.11 -7.35 -18.41
N ASN A 56 8.32 -6.87 -19.37
CA ASN A 56 7.70 -5.54 -19.29
C ASN A 56 6.70 -5.47 -18.12
N TYR A 57 5.84 -6.48 -17.96
CA TYR A 57 4.92 -6.56 -16.81
C TYR A 57 5.65 -6.63 -15.48
N TRP A 58 6.77 -7.35 -15.46
CA TRP A 58 7.63 -7.46 -14.29
C TRP A 58 8.20 -6.08 -13.91
N ASP A 59 8.87 -5.42 -14.84
CA ASP A 59 9.54 -4.14 -14.62
C ASP A 59 8.53 -3.05 -14.22
N ASP A 60 7.42 -2.93 -14.93
CA ASP A 60 6.37 -1.97 -14.62
C ASP A 60 5.78 -2.20 -13.23
N THR A 61 5.49 -3.45 -12.90
CA THR A 61 4.91 -3.80 -11.59
C THR A 61 5.87 -3.50 -10.45
N LEU A 62 7.13 -3.90 -10.55
CA LEU A 62 8.13 -3.60 -9.52
C LEU A 62 8.39 -2.10 -9.43
N ASN A 63 8.45 -1.41 -10.58
CA ASN A 63 8.73 0.02 -10.62
C ASN A 63 7.65 0.84 -9.91
N VAL A 64 6.37 0.53 -10.12
CA VAL A 64 5.25 1.19 -9.45
C VAL A 64 5.08 0.72 -8.01
N VAL A 65 4.94 -0.60 -7.81
CA VAL A 65 4.44 -1.18 -6.56
C VAL A 65 5.50 -1.21 -5.46
N LEU A 66 6.78 -1.38 -5.81
CA LEU A 66 7.88 -1.48 -4.84
C LEU A 66 8.82 -0.28 -4.92
N THR A 67 9.42 -0.03 -6.09
CA THR A 67 10.43 1.03 -6.23
C THR A 67 9.84 2.43 -6.04
N GLY A 68 8.60 2.65 -6.51
CA GLY A 68 7.87 3.90 -6.30
C GLY A 68 7.69 4.25 -4.83
N GLN A 69 7.39 3.26 -3.98
CA GLN A 69 7.30 3.45 -2.53
C GLN A 69 8.64 3.88 -1.94
N VAL A 70 9.74 3.24 -2.35
CA VAL A 70 11.09 3.62 -1.90
C VAL A 70 11.43 5.06 -2.29
N ARG A 71 11.11 5.47 -3.53
CA ARG A 71 11.38 6.84 -4.00
C ARG A 71 10.62 7.88 -3.19
N LEU A 72 9.31 7.64 -2.96
CA LEU A 72 8.48 8.57 -2.19
C LEU A 72 8.94 8.66 -0.73
N ILE A 73 9.25 7.53 -0.08
CA ILE A 73 9.80 7.50 1.28
C ILE A 73 11.09 8.31 1.35
N ARG A 74 12.04 8.09 0.43
CA ARG A 74 13.32 8.80 0.41
C ARG A 74 13.17 10.31 0.24
N ALA A 75 12.27 10.75 -0.65
CA ALA A 75 12.01 12.17 -0.88
C ALA A 75 11.35 12.85 0.32
N SER A 76 10.49 12.12 1.05
CA SER A 76 9.76 12.65 2.21
C SER A 76 10.54 12.51 3.52
N LEU A 77 11.61 11.72 3.55
CA LEU A 77 12.30 11.34 4.78
C LEU A 77 12.79 12.54 5.62
N PRO A 78 13.38 13.60 5.05
CA PRO A 78 13.80 14.75 5.85
C PRO A 78 12.67 15.34 6.69
N TYR A 79 11.49 15.48 6.11
CA TYR A 79 10.30 16.06 6.77
C TYR A 79 9.68 15.10 7.81
N LEU A 80 9.66 13.79 7.51
CA LEU A 80 9.21 12.79 8.47
C LEU A 80 10.09 12.73 9.73
N LEU A 81 11.39 13.00 9.58
CA LEU A 81 12.35 13.05 10.71
C LEU A 81 12.22 14.33 11.55
N GLU A 82 11.65 15.39 11.00
CA GLU A 82 11.35 16.64 11.70
C GLU A 82 9.99 16.59 12.42
N SER A 83 9.15 15.62 12.07
CA SER A 83 7.81 15.46 12.67
C SER A 83 7.89 14.74 14.01
N ASP A 84 7.15 15.23 15.00
CA ASP A 84 6.97 14.56 16.29
C ASP A 84 6.13 13.26 16.17
N ASN A 85 5.51 13.03 15.01
CA ASN A 85 4.62 11.90 14.77
C ASN A 85 4.80 11.29 13.37
N GLY A 86 6.05 11.11 12.94
CA GLY A 86 6.36 10.55 11.63
C GLY A 86 5.83 9.13 11.45
N ARG A 87 5.01 8.88 10.40
CA ARG A 87 4.44 7.55 10.10
C ARG A 87 4.54 7.23 8.62
N ILE A 88 4.92 6.00 8.33
CA ILE A 88 4.88 5.44 6.97
C ILE A 88 3.96 4.22 7.00
N VAL A 89 2.93 4.23 6.16
CA VAL A 89 2.05 3.08 5.96
C VAL A 89 2.13 2.65 4.50
N ASN A 90 2.70 1.47 4.27
CA ASN A 90 2.80 0.86 2.96
C ASN A 90 1.57 -0.01 2.70
N ILE A 91 1.00 0.04 1.51
CA ILE A 91 -0.10 -0.85 1.12
C ILE A 91 0.46 -2.03 0.32
N SER A 92 0.52 -3.20 0.98
CA SER A 92 0.84 -4.47 0.35
C SER A 92 -0.45 -5.14 -0.18
N SER A 93 -0.63 -6.40 0.12
CA SER A 93 -1.77 -7.25 -0.25
C SER A 93 -1.70 -8.55 0.54
N THR A 94 -2.75 -9.37 0.54
CA THR A 94 -2.66 -10.79 0.88
C THR A 94 -1.68 -11.55 -0.03
N GLU A 95 -1.43 -11.05 -1.25
CA GLU A 95 -0.37 -11.54 -2.15
C GLU A 95 1.05 -11.27 -1.61
N GLY A 96 1.22 -10.45 -0.59
CA GLY A 96 2.52 -10.18 0.05
C GLY A 96 2.99 -11.28 1.03
N PHE A 97 2.12 -12.21 1.38
CA PHE A 97 2.43 -13.37 2.23
C PHE A 97 1.69 -14.65 1.80
N GLY A 98 0.99 -14.58 0.66
CA GLY A 98 0.39 -15.68 -0.08
C GLY A 98 0.75 -15.54 -1.56
N ALA A 99 0.12 -16.36 -2.42
CA ALA A 99 0.34 -16.29 -3.87
C ALA A 99 -0.87 -16.78 -4.66
N SER A 100 -1.07 -16.19 -5.84
CA SER A 100 -2.01 -16.65 -6.84
C SER A 100 -1.30 -16.98 -8.15
N PRO A 101 -1.75 -17.97 -8.91
CA PRO A 101 -1.22 -18.27 -10.24
C PRO A 101 -1.29 -17.02 -11.15
N PHE A 102 -0.33 -16.85 -12.02
CA PHE A 102 -0.26 -15.78 -13.01
C PHE A 102 -0.11 -14.35 -12.43
N HIS A 103 0.25 -14.24 -11.14
CA HIS A 103 0.49 -12.95 -10.46
C HIS A 103 1.94 -12.79 -10.00
N SER A 104 2.90 -13.53 -10.57
CA SER A 104 4.28 -13.56 -10.05
C SER A 104 4.95 -12.17 -9.93
N PRO A 105 4.81 -11.21 -10.87
CA PRO A 105 5.38 -9.87 -10.68
C PRO A 105 4.74 -9.14 -9.48
N TYR A 106 3.42 -9.20 -9.38
CA TYR A 106 2.68 -8.55 -8.30
C TYR A 106 2.95 -9.20 -6.94
N THR A 107 2.95 -10.53 -6.88
CA THR A 107 3.27 -11.30 -5.68
C THR A 107 4.69 -10.98 -5.19
N ALA A 108 5.68 -10.98 -6.08
CA ALA A 108 7.06 -10.62 -5.75
C ALA A 108 7.17 -9.19 -5.20
N ALA A 109 6.54 -8.22 -5.88
CA ALA A 109 6.53 -6.83 -5.45
C ALA A 109 5.89 -6.66 -4.06
N LYS A 110 4.74 -7.30 -3.82
CA LYS A 110 4.01 -7.21 -2.54
C LYS A 110 4.72 -7.92 -1.38
N HIS A 111 5.44 -9.02 -1.63
CA HIS A 111 6.38 -9.60 -0.66
C HIS A 111 7.53 -8.63 -0.37
N GLY A 112 8.08 -7.99 -1.41
CA GLY A 112 9.10 -6.96 -1.28
C GLY A 112 8.66 -5.79 -0.40
N VAL A 113 7.41 -5.34 -0.52
CA VAL A 113 6.83 -4.28 0.32
C VAL A 113 6.82 -4.66 1.80
N ILE A 114 6.49 -5.91 2.16
CA ILE A 114 6.55 -6.38 3.54
C ILE A 114 8.01 -6.42 4.04
N GLY A 115 8.94 -6.91 3.21
CA GLY A 115 10.37 -6.92 3.53
C GLY A 115 10.92 -5.50 3.74
N LEU A 116 10.59 -4.57 2.84
CA LEU A 116 10.94 -3.15 2.94
C LEU A 116 10.40 -2.52 4.23
N THR A 117 9.13 -2.77 4.55
CA THR A 117 8.48 -2.27 5.78
C THR A 117 9.26 -2.69 7.03
N ARG A 118 9.62 -3.97 7.14
CA ARG A 118 10.36 -4.50 8.30
C ARG A 118 11.76 -3.90 8.42
N SER A 119 12.48 -3.79 7.30
CA SER A 119 13.81 -3.20 7.28
C SER A 119 13.79 -1.73 7.71
N LEU A 120 12.89 -0.93 7.11
CA LEU A 120 12.77 0.49 7.43
C LEU A 120 12.22 0.73 8.85
N ALA A 121 11.37 -0.15 9.37
CA ALA A 121 10.90 -0.06 10.75
C ALA A 121 12.05 -0.13 11.77
N LEU A 122 13.04 -0.99 11.52
CA LEU A 122 14.24 -1.09 12.36
C LEU A 122 15.20 0.07 12.17
N GLU A 123 15.34 0.57 10.93
CA GLU A 123 16.24 1.67 10.59
C GLU A 123 15.73 3.03 11.11
N LEU A 124 14.41 3.28 10.99
CA LEU A 124 13.80 4.57 11.27
C LEU A 124 13.18 4.65 12.67
N GLY A 125 12.88 3.51 13.29
CA GLY A 125 12.34 3.46 14.65
C GLY A 125 13.15 4.23 15.68
N PRO A 126 14.50 4.08 15.74
CA PRO A 126 15.35 4.89 16.63
C PRO A 126 15.30 6.39 16.36
N LYS A 127 14.79 6.81 15.21
CA LYS A 127 14.63 8.22 14.79
C LYS A 127 13.20 8.74 15.00
N GLY A 128 12.32 7.97 15.66
CA GLY A 128 10.95 8.38 15.98
C GLY A 128 9.90 8.09 14.88
N VAL A 129 10.29 7.51 13.74
CA VAL A 129 9.36 7.21 12.63
C VAL A 129 8.97 5.73 12.68
N THR A 130 7.66 5.44 12.74
CA THR A 130 7.17 4.05 12.59
C THR A 130 6.86 3.73 11.13
N VAL A 131 7.13 2.48 10.74
CA VAL A 131 6.86 1.98 9.40
C VAL A 131 6.05 0.70 9.49
N ASN A 132 4.84 0.72 8.95
CA ASN A 132 3.90 -0.40 9.01
C ASN A 132 3.31 -0.70 7.63
N CYS A 133 2.65 -1.83 7.51
CA CYS A 133 2.07 -2.29 6.27
C CYS A 133 0.64 -2.77 6.47
N ILE A 134 -0.27 -2.34 5.59
CA ILE A 134 -1.60 -2.90 5.45
C ILE A 134 -1.59 -3.93 4.32
N CYS A 135 -2.26 -5.05 4.52
CA CYS A 135 -2.39 -6.13 3.55
C CYS A 135 -3.88 -6.39 3.24
N PRO A 136 -4.47 -5.64 2.30
CA PRO A 136 -5.85 -5.83 1.92
C PRO A 136 -6.09 -7.19 1.27
N GLY A 137 -7.27 -7.76 1.51
CA GLY A 137 -7.84 -8.85 0.75
C GLY A 137 -8.58 -8.35 -0.50
N PRO A 138 -9.65 -9.02 -0.92
CA PRO A 138 -10.48 -8.61 -2.05
C PRO A 138 -11.34 -7.39 -1.64
N ILE A 139 -11.07 -6.25 -2.26
CA ILE A 139 -11.72 -4.96 -1.99
C ILE A 139 -12.46 -4.47 -3.25
N ASN A 140 -13.63 -3.85 -3.07
CA ASN A 140 -14.38 -3.21 -4.15
C ASN A 140 -13.72 -1.90 -4.58
N THR A 141 -12.84 -1.97 -5.58
CA THR A 141 -12.09 -0.84 -6.13
C THR A 141 -12.11 -0.86 -7.65
N ASN A 142 -11.57 0.17 -8.28
CA ASN A 142 -11.38 0.19 -9.74
C ASN A 142 -10.54 -1.00 -10.24
N MET A 143 -9.55 -1.47 -9.48
CA MET A 143 -8.73 -2.64 -9.81
C MET A 143 -9.56 -3.92 -9.95
N THR A 144 -10.65 -4.04 -9.21
CA THR A 144 -11.55 -5.20 -9.23
C THR A 144 -12.87 -4.95 -9.98
N SER A 145 -13.04 -3.77 -10.59
CA SER A 145 -14.29 -3.39 -11.26
C SER A 145 -14.63 -4.24 -12.49
N ALA A 146 -13.62 -4.78 -13.17
CA ALA A 146 -13.81 -5.65 -14.33
C ALA A 146 -14.30 -7.07 -13.94
N ILE A 147 -14.27 -7.45 -12.66
CA ILE A 147 -14.75 -8.76 -12.21
C ILE A 147 -16.27 -8.72 -12.06
N ASP A 148 -16.96 -9.65 -12.70
CA ASP A 148 -18.43 -9.75 -12.61
C ASP A 148 -18.89 -9.93 -11.16
N THR A 149 -20.04 -9.33 -10.82
CA THR A 149 -20.58 -9.37 -9.44
C THR A 149 -20.82 -10.80 -8.95
N LYS A 150 -21.31 -11.70 -9.81
CA LYS A 150 -21.53 -13.11 -9.44
C LYS A 150 -20.22 -13.84 -9.14
N ASP A 151 -19.15 -13.49 -9.86
CA ASP A 151 -17.83 -14.07 -9.64
C ASP A 151 -17.25 -13.55 -8.33
N LYS A 152 -17.39 -12.25 -8.03
CA LYS A 152 -17.03 -11.69 -6.73
C LYS A 152 -17.77 -12.38 -5.57
N GLU A 153 -19.08 -12.54 -5.68
CA GLU A 153 -19.92 -13.22 -4.67
C GLU A 153 -19.49 -14.67 -4.50
N THR A 154 -19.26 -15.37 -5.61
CA THR A 154 -18.83 -16.78 -5.60
C THR A 154 -17.46 -16.93 -4.94
N TYR A 155 -16.51 -16.09 -5.32
CA TYR A 155 -15.18 -16.05 -4.71
C TYR A 155 -15.27 -15.76 -3.21
N ALA A 156 -15.99 -14.70 -2.83
CA ALA A 156 -16.13 -14.31 -1.44
C ALA A 156 -16.76 -15.41 -0.58
N ARG A 157 -17.84 -16.02 -1.06
CA ARG A 157 -18.52 -17.13 -0.37
C ARG A 157 -17.59 -18.31 -0.13
N ARG A 158 -16.71 -18.62 -1.09
CA ARG A 158 -15.79 -19.75 -1.01
C ARG A 158 -14.52 -19.46 -0.22
N ARG A 159 -13.97 -18.25 -0.32
CA ARG A 159 -12.62 -17.94 0.14
C ARG A 159 -12.58 -16.99 1.33
N VAL A 160 -13.47 -16.02 1.43
CA VAL A 160 -13.45 -14.99 2.48
C VAL A 160 -14.26 -15.42 3.71
N GLY A 161 -13.74 -15.24 4.89
CA GLY A 161 -14.43 -15.55 6.15
C GLY A 161 -15.74 -14.75 6.30
N LEU A 162 -15.71 -13.45 6.01
CA LEU A 162 -16.88 -12.56 6.07
C LEU A 162 -17.85 -12.70 4.88
N LYS A 163 -17.55 -13.55 3.89
CA LYS A 163 -18.39 -13.88 2.72
C LYS A 163 -18.74 -12.71 1.81
N ARG A 164 -17.98 -11.64 1.84
CA ARG A 164 -18.09 -10.47 0.98
C ARG A 164 -16.72 -9.90 0.63
N TYR A 165 -16.67 -9.04 -0.37
CA TYR A 165 -15.55 -8.12 -0.56
C TYR A 165 -15.58 -7.05 0.53
N GLY A 166 -14.41 -6.51 0.86
CA GLY A 166 -14.30 -5.33 1.70
C GLY A 166 -14.56 -4.05 0.91
N GLU A 167 -14.80 -2.97 1.63
CA GLU A 167 -14.93 -1.64 1.05
C GLU A 167 -13.65 -0.83 1.27
N PRO A 168 -13.32 0.14 0.37
CA PRO A 168 -12.13 0.98 0.51
C PRO A 168 -12.00 1.67 1.86
N GLU A 169 -13.13 2.08 2.43
CA GLU A 169 -13.21 2.76 3.73
C GLU A 169 -12.74 1.86 4.88
N GLU A 170 -12.95 0.55 4.79
CA GLU A 170 -12.49 -0.41 5.80
C GLU A 170 -10.96 -0.49 5.83
N VAL A 171 -10.33 -0.42 4.65
CA VAL A 171 -8.87 -0.34 4.52
C VAL A 171 -8.35 1.02 4.99
N ALA A 172 -9.04 2.11 4.62
CA ALA A 172 -8.69 3.46 5.02
C ALA A 172 -8.71 3.64 6.54
N HIS A 173 -9.71 3.10 7.23
CA HIS A 173 -9.80 3.16 8.70
C HIS A 173 -8.67 2.38 9.37
N ALA A 174 -8.30 1.20 8.85
CA ALA A 174 -7.15 0.45 9.35
C ALA A 174 -5.83 1.23 9.15
N THR A 175 -5.68 1.89 7.99
CA THR A 175 -4.54 2.74 7.66
C THR A 175 -4.47 3.94 8.60
N LEU A 176 -5.59 4.63 8.82
CA LEU A 176 -5.68 5.77 9.74
C LEU A 176 -5.25 5.38 11.16
N ASN A 177 -5.70 4.21 11.65
CA ASN A 177 -5.31 3.74 12.98
C ASN A 177 -3.79 3.65 13.15
N LEU A 178 -3.05 3.24 12.12
CA LEU A 178 -1.57 3.18 12.18
C LEU A 178 -0.90 4.57 12.14
N CYS A 179 -1.62 5.61 11.74
CA CYS A 179 -1.15 6.99 11.73
C CYS A 179 -1.39 7.71 13.06
N LEU A 180 -2.29 7.22 13.91
CA LEU A 180 -2.64 7.90 15.17
C LEU A 180 -1.52 7.80 16.21
N PRO A 181 -1.37 8.81 17.09
CA PRO A 181 -0.42 8.76 18.20
C PRO A 181 -0.59 7.53 19.12
N SER A 182 -1.83 7.04 19.26
CA SER A 182 -2.14 5.83 20.03
C SER A 182 -1.47 4.56 19.50
N SER A 183 -1.04 4.56 18.23
CA SER A 183 -0.33 3.45 17.60
C SER A 183 1.18 3.60 17.60
N SER A 184 1.74 4.51 18.40
CA SER A 184 3.18 4.81 18.44
C SER A 184 4.09 3.64 18.80
N TYR A 185 3.55 2.56 19.38
CA TYR A 185 4.31 1.34 19.71
C TYR A 185 4.08 0.20 18.71
N ILE A 186 3.36 0.48 17.60
CA ILE A 186 3.18 -0.46 16.48
C ILE A 186 4.21 -0.12 15.41
N ASN A 187 5.20 -1.01 15.20
CA ASN A 187 6.27 -0.80 14.24
C ASN A 187 6.69 -2.11 13.57
N GLY A 188 6.80 -2.14 12.25
CA GLY A 188 7.19 -3.30 11.45
C GLY A 188 6.07 -4.33 11.25
N VAL A 189 4.81 -4.03 11.61
CA VAL A 189 3.69 -4.95 11.41
C VAL A 189 3.27 -5.01 9.94
N TYR A 190 2.84 -6.18 9.48
CA TYR A 190 1.94 -6.31 8.35
C TYR A 190 0.57 -6.72 8.88
N LEU A 191 -0.45 -5.90 8.62
CA LEU A 191 -1.79 -6.06 9.15
C LEU A 191 -2.74 -6.50 8.04
N PRO A 192 -3.21 -7.76 8.02
CA PRO A 192 -4.24 -8.20 7.09
C PRO A 192 -5.57 -7.47 7.34
N VAL A 193 -6.15 -6.92 6.26
CA VAL A 193 -7.50 -6.34 6.23
C VAL A 193 -8.25 -7.07 5.11
N ASP A 194 -8.60 -8.33 5.36
CA ASP A 194 -8.93 -9.30 4.33
C ASP A 194 -10.21 -10.12 4.60
N GLY A 195 -10.96 -9.73 5.62
CA GLY A 195 -12.19 -10.44 6.00
C GLY A 195 -11.99 -11.90 6.41
N GLY A 196 -10.76 -12.28 6.82
CA GLY A 196 -10.41 -13.64 7.19
C GLY A 196 -10.06 -14.54 6.01
N LEU A 197 -9.69 -13.95 4.85
CA LEU A 197 -9.24 -14.71 3.67
C LEU A 197 -8.01 -15.56 3.99
N SER A 198 -6.97 -14.96 4.56
CA SER A 198 -5.67 -15.58 4.74
C SER A 198 -5.60 -16.65 5.84
N ILE A 199 -6.54 -16.64 6.79
CA ILE A 199 -6.59 -17.61 7.89
C ILE A 199 -7.56 -18.77 7.64
N ARG A 200 -8.31 -18.70 6.53
CA ARG A 200 -9.28 -19.74 6.19
C ARG A 200 -8.56 -20.96 5.63
N ARG A 201 -8.76 -22.10 6.28
CA ARG A 201 -8.43 -23.42 5.74
C ARG A 201 -9.53 -23.87 4.76
N ALA A 202 -9.12 -24.55 3.69
CA ALA A 202 -10.05 -25.05 2.66
C ALA A 202 -11.10 -26.02 3.23
#